data_4b989d723948772e354adc8fe90b38b0
#
_entry.id   4b989d723948772e354adc8fe90b38b0
#
_cell.length_a   1.000
_cell.length_b   1.000
_cell.length_c   1.000
_cell.angle_alpha   90.00
_cell.angle_beta   90.00
_cell.angle_gamma   90.00
#
_symmetry.space_group_name_H-M   'P 1'
#
loop_
_entity.id
_entity.type
_entity.pdbx_description
1 polymer ?
#
loop_
_entity_poly.entity_id
_entity_poly.type
_entity_poly.pdbx_seq_one_letter_code
_entity_poly.pdbx_strand_id
1 'polypeptide(L)'
;MANLKTNYLGLELKNPIIVGSSELSNTVEHILKLEKAGAGAIVIKSLFEEQIMMDIDAERTNNIYNSYDHIENYVGYYLKKHSIDSYLKLITDAKKATTIPIIGSINCVSADEWIDYAKKIEDAGADALEVNLFIMPANVEMTGAEIEKIYTDIAEKLPSVVNIPIALKISSYFSGLANFLVRLSKTNIKGMVLFNKFYSPAIDIDKEELISHSIYSKASDNGLTLRWVGILSGKVECDLAASTGIHTAKDVISNLLVGANAVQMVSSIFLHGESQITKTLAGLNEWMDDKSYKTIDDFRGKLSQTSQKNPMMFERAQFMKYFSDSGK
;
A
#
# COMPACT_ATOMS: atom_id res chain seq x y z
N MET A 1 -15.36 19.00 17.59
CA MET A 1 -14.78 18.06 16.60
C MET A 1 -13.39 17.67 17.06
N ALA A 2 -13.09 16.41 17.04
CA ALA A 2 -11.76 15.90 17.37
C ALA A 2 -10.71 16.31 16.32
N ASN A 3 -9.44 16.34 16.72
CA ASN A 3 -8.33 16.55 15.80
C ASN A 3 -7.92 15.21 15.16
N LEU A 4 -8.15 15.08 13.86
CA LEU A 4 -7.83 13.85 13.10
C LEU A 4 -6.40 13.82 12.54
N LYS A 5 -5.56 14.81 12.83
CA LYS A 5 -4.17 14.82 12.36
C LYS A 5 -3.42 13.60 12.86
N THR A 6 -2.56 13.08 12.01
CA THR A 6 -1.63 11.98 12.31
C THR A 6 -0.30 12.23 11.62
N ASN A 7 0.74 11.56 12.07
CA ASN A 7 2.04 11.54 11.41
C ASN A 7 2.22 10.18 10.70
N TYR A 8 2.64 10.23 9.43
CA TYR A 8 3.01 9.05 8.66
C TYR A 8 4.19 9.36 7.74
N LEU A 9 5.23 8.57 7.79
CA LEU A 9 6.51 8.76 7.09
C LEU A 9 7.22 10.09 7.44
N GLY A 10 6.95 10.65 8.61
CA GLY A 10 7.42 11.99 8.99
C GLY A 10 6.60 13.13 8.37
N LEU A 11 5.56 12.83 7.61
CA LEU A 11 4.63 13.80 7.02
C LEU A 11 3.42 14.02 7.94
N GLU A 12 3.07 15.27 8.21
CA GLU A 12 1.82 15.60 8.90
C GLU A 12 0.64 15.44 7.94
N LEU A 13 -0.24 14.49 8.23
CA LEU A 13 -1.49 14.29 7.50
C LEU A 13 -2.65 14.93 8.24
N LYS A 14 -3.57 15.59 7.51
CA LYS A 14 -4.79 16.19 8.09
C LYS A 14 -5.74 15.16 8.71
N ASN A 15 -5.63 13.89 8.31
CA ASN A 15 -6.35 12.73 8.86
C ASN A 15 -5.67 11.43 8.39
N PRO A 16 -5.99 10.26 8.98
CA PRO A 16 -5.28 9.00 8.71
C PRO A 16 -5.66 8.30 7.40
N ILE A 17 -6.58 8.84 6.60
CA ILE A 17 -7.04 8.18 5.37
C ILE A 17 -6.13 8.55 4.20
N ILE A 18 -5.45 7.56 3.65
CA ILE A 18 -4.67 7.65 2.43
C ILE A 18 -5.45 6.94 1.32
N VAL A 19 -5.55 7.53 0.14
CA VAL A 19 -6.00 6.80 -1.04
C VAL A 19 -4.82 5.99 -1.56
N GLY A 20 -4.94 4.66 -1.52
CA GLY A 20 -3.87 3.77 -1.96
C GLY A 20 -3.69 3.75 -3.47
N SER A 21 -2.52 3.30 -3.91
CA SER A 21 -2.15 3.20 -5.31
C SER A 21 -3.17 2.40 -6.13
N SER A 22 -3.76 3.03 -7.13
CA SER A 22 -4.79 2.46 -8.01
C SER A 22 -5.15 3.41 -9.16
N GLU A 23 -6.06 2.98 -10.05
CA GLU A 23 -6.62 3.83 -11.11
C GLU A 23 -7.35 5.08 -10.59
N LEU A 24 -7.71 5.14 -9.30
CA LEU A 24 -8.33 6.33 -8.70
C LEU A 24 -7.40 7.54 -8.71
N SER A 25 -6.10 7.36 -8.79
CA SER A 25 -5.08 8.40 -8.74
C SER A 25 -4.27 8.54 -10.05
N ASN A 26 -4.86 8.15 -11.17
CA ASN A 26 -4.19 8.17 -12.49
C ASN A 26 -4.29 9.49 -13.24
N THR A 27 -5.06 10.47 -12.76
CA THR A 27 -5.20 11.82 -13.32
C THR A 27 -5.28 12.89 -12.24
N VAL A 28 -4.85 14.11 -12.56
CA VAL A 28 -4.95 15.26 -11.64
C VAL A 28 -6.41 15.55 -11.28
N GLU A 29 -7.35 15.40 -12.21
CA GLU A 29 -8.78 15.62 -11.95
C GLU A 29 -9.32 14.65 -10.88
N HIS A 30 -8.98 13.37 -10.96
CA HIS A 30 -9.36 12.38 -9.95
C HIS A 30 -8.70 12.69 -8.60
N ILE A 31 -7.42 13.04 -8.59
CA ILE A 31 -6.68 13.42 -7.38
C ILE A 31 -7.36 14.60 -6.66
N LEU A 32 -7.78 15.63 -7.39
CA LEU A 32 -8.51 16.77 -6.82
C LEU A 32 -9.87 16.38 -6.24
N LYS A 33 -10.61 15.45 -6.88
CA LYS A 33 -11.87 14.92 -6.32
C LYS A 33 -11.65 14.20 -5.01
N LEU A 34 -10.59 13.40 -4.92
CA LEU A 34 -10.21 12.66 -3.71
C LEU A 34 -9.78 13.61 -2.59
N GLU A 35 -8.98 14.64 -2.89
CA GLU A 35 -8.61 15.68 -1.92
C GLU A 35 -9.83 16.42 -1.40
N LYS A 36 -10.75 16.82 -2.29
CA LYS A 36 -12.03 17.49 -1.95
C LYS A 36 -12.92 16.59 -1.07
N ALA A 37 -12.91 15.28 -1.30
CA ALA A 37 -13.63 14.32 -0.47
C ALA A 37 -13.01 14.12 0.93
N GLY A 38 -11.79 14.63 1.15
CA GLY A 38 -11.13 14.66 2.45
C GLY A 38 -9.91 13.76 2.60
N ALA A 39 -9.38 13.16 1.53
CA ALA A 39 -8.17 12.33 1.61
C ALA A 39 -7.04 13.06 2.34
N GLY A 40 -6.34 12.38 3.26
CA GLY A 40 -5.20 12.91 4.00
C GLY A 40 -3.91 12.92 3.19
N ALA A 41 -3.74 11.92 2.31
CA ALA A 41 -2.68 11.82 1.31
C ALA A 41 -3.14 10.93 0.15
N ILE A 42 -2.42 10.94 -0.95
CA ILE A 42 -2.71 10.10 -2.12
C ILE A 42 -1.43 9.41 -2.59
N VAL A 43 -1.53 8.08 -2.76
CA VAL A 43 -0.50 7.30 -3.47
C VAL A 43 -0.89 7.27 -4.94
N ILE A 44 -0.01 7.77 -5.79
CA ILE A 44 -0.22 7.72 -7.24
C ILE A 44 -0.23 6.26 -7.72
N LYS A 45 -1.02 5.95 -8.75
CA LYS A 45 -0.99 4.63 -9.39
C LYS A 45 0.45 4.20 -9.62
N SER A 46 0.80 2.98 -9.22
CA SER A 46 2.19 2.50 -9.35
C SER A 46 2.65 2.51 -10.80
N LEU A 47 3.88 2.93 -11.00
CA LEU A 47 4.61 2.66 -12.23
C LEU A 47 5.05 1.20 -12.19
N PHE A 48 4.55 0.38 -13.12
CA PHE A 48 4.88 -1.04 -13.25
C PHE A 48 5.86 -1.23 -14.39
N GLU A 49 7.04 -1.75 -14.10
CA GLU A 49 8.04 -2.11 -15.11
C GLU A 49 7.49 -3.15 -16.09
N GLU A 50 6.80 -4.19 -15.57
CA GLU A 50 6.19 -5.24 -16.37
C GLU A 50 5.15 -4.70 -17.37
N GLN A 51 4.34 -3.70 -16.95
CA GLN A 51 3.37 -3.06 -17.84
C GLN A 51 4.08 -2.33 -18.98
N ILE A 52 5.15 -1.61 -18.68
CA ILE A 52 5.95 -0.90 -19.67
C ILE A 52 6.57 -1.89 -20.67
N MET A 53 7.07 -3.03 -20.18
CA MET A 53 7.64 -4.08 -21.05
C MET A 53 6.56 -4.75 -21.91
N MET A 54 5.37 -5.02 -21.37
CA MET A 54 4.24 -5.56 -22.12
C MET A 54 3.74 -4.61 -23.21
N ASP A 55 3.67 -3.31 -22.90
CA ASP A 55 3.26 -2.28 -23.87
C ASP A 55 4.28 -2.21 -25.04
N ILE A 56 5.58 -2.33 -24.73
CA ILE A 56 6.65 -2.42 -25.74
C ILE A 56 6.47 -3.65 -26.62
N ASP A 57 6.24 -4.83 -26.04
CA ASP A 57 6.09 -6.09 -26.78
C ASP A 57 4.80 -6.11 -27.63
N ALA A 58 3.71 -5.53 -27.15
CA ALA A 58 2.47 -5.38 -27.90
C ALA A 58 2.65 -4.51 -29.16
N GLU A 59 3.37 -3.39 -29.04
CA GLU A 59 3.68 -2.54 -30.19
C GLU A 59 4.68 -3.18 -31.17
N ARG A 60 5.64 -3.98 -30.67
CA ARG A 60 6.51 -4.79 -31.50
C ARG A 60 5.72 -5.77 -32.36
N THR A 61 4.74 -6.45 -31.75
CA THR A 61 3.90 -7.44 -32.42
C THR A 61 3.00 -6.79 -33.49
N ASN A 62 2.53 -5.57 -33.26
CA ASN A 62 1.70 -4.84 -34.23
C ASN A 62 2.51 -4.26 -35.41
N ASN A 63 3.83 -4.10 -35.25
CA ASN A 63 4.74 -3.56 -36.27
C ASN A 63 5.48 -4.66 -37.10
N ILE A 64 4.88 -5.80 -37.33
CA ILE A 64 5.45 -6.99 -38.03
C ILE A 64 6.00 -6.70 -39.43
N TYR A 65 5.95 -5.48 -39.96
CA TYR A 65 6.36 -5.18 -41.35
C TYR A 65 7.75 -4.50 -41.50
N ASN A 66 8.52 -4.29 -40.43
CA ASN A 66 9.85 -3.69 -40.60
C ASN A 66 10.93 -4.41 -39.78
N SER A 67 11.61 -5.33 -40.41
CA SER A 67 12.78 -6.06 -39.89
C SER A 67 14.05 -5.20 -39.88
N TYR A 68 14.28 -4.48 -38.81
CA TYR A 68 15.59 -3.93 -38.44
C TYR A 68 15.72 -3.92 -36.91
N ASP A 69 16.57 -4.78 -36.38
CA ASP A 69 16.85 -4.95 -34.92
C ASP A 69 17.15 -3.62 -34.17
N HIS A 70 17.70 -2.64 -34.86
CA HIS A 70 18.00 -1.33 -34.26
C HIS A 70 16.75 -0.46 -34.06
N ILE A 71 15.70 -0.64 -34.85
CA ILE A 71 14.44 0.12 -34.74
C ILE A 71 13.62 -0.40 -33.57
N GLU A 72 13.63 -1.72 -33.35
CA GLU A 72 12.90 -2.34 -32.24
C GLU A 72 13.40 -1.88 -30.86
N ASN A 73 14.71 -1.81 -30.68
CA ASN A 73 15.31 -1.28 -29.45
C ASN A 73 15.01 0.22 -29.27
N TYR A 74 14.94 0.99 -30.35
CA TYR A 74 14.65 2.42 -30.30
C TYR A 74 13.17 2.68 -29.94
N VAL A 75 12.24 1.96 -30.55
CA VAL A 75 10.80 2.06 -30.26
C VAL A 75 10.51 1.66 -28.82
N GLY A 76 11.08 0.54 -28.35
CA GLY A 76 10.95 0.11 -26.95
C GLY A 76 11.48 1.15 -25.97
N TYR A 77 12.65 1.73 -26.24
CA TYR A 77 13.21 2.79 -25.40
C TYR A 77 12.33 4.06 -25.39
N TYR A 78 11.78 4.43 -26.55
CA TYR A 78 10.92 5.62 -26.67
C TYR A 78 9.60 5.47 -25.90
N LEU A 79 8.97 4.29 -25.96
CA LEU A 79 7.74 3.99 -25.23
C LEU A 79 7.97 3.95 -23.71
N LYS A 80 9.02 3.28 -23.26
CA LYS A 80 9.43 3.26 -21.85
C LYS A 80 9.63 4.68 -21.34
N LYS A 81 10.37 5.50 -22.08
CA LYS A 81 10.60 6.90 -21.72
C LYS A 81 9.29 7.71 -21.68
N HIS A 82 8.41 7.54 -22.65
CA HIS A 82 7.14 8.27 -22.71
C HIS A 82 6.22 7.92 -21.53
N SER A 83 6.14 6.65 -21.14
CA SER A 83 5.37 6.20 -19.98
C SER A 83 5.91 6.78 -18.68
N ILE A 84 7.23 6.79 -18.50
CA ILE A 84 7.91 7.39 -17.35
C ILE A 84 7.68 8.90 -17.30
N ASP A 85 7.91 9.62 -18.42
CA ASP A 85 7.74 11.07 -18.49
C ASP A 85 6.28 11.48 -18.15
N SER A 86 5.31 10.72 -18.62
CA SER A 86 3.89 10.93 -18.31
C SER A 86 3.60 10.74 -16.82
N TYR A 87 4.19 9.72 -16.21
CA TYR A 87 4.06 9.45 -14.78
C TYR A 87 4.68 10.55 -13.92
N LEU A 88 5.89 11.00 -14.26
CA LEU A 88 6.59 12.09 -13.57
C LEU A 88 5.83 13.42 -13.72
N LYS A 89 5.30 13.66 -14.93
CA LYS A 89 4.43 14.82 -15.17
C LYS A 89 3.18 14.79 -14.30
N LEU A 90 2.54 13.63 -14.15
CA LEU A 90 1.37 13.48 -13.26
C LEU A 90 1.72 13.85 -11.82
N ILE A 91 2.86 13.40 -11.28
CA ILE A 91 3.32 13.77 -9.93
C ILE A 91 3.52 15.28 -9.84
N THR A 92 4.25 15.87 -10.77
CA THR A 92 4.53 17.33 -10.79
C THR A 92 3.26 18.15 -10.85
N ASP A 93 2.30 17.77 -11.70
CA ASP A 93 1.03 18.47 -11.87
C ASP A 93 0.13 18.29 -10.65
N ALA A 94 0.09 17.09 -10.06
CA ALA A 94 -0.64 16.82 -8.82
C ALA A 94 -0.11 17.65 -7.65
N LYS A 95 1.22 17.73 -7.50
CA LYS A 95 1.87 18.56 -6.47
C LYS A 95 1.54 20.04 -6.59
N LYS A 96 1.42 20.55 -7.81
CA LYS A 96 1.03 21.96 -8.05
C LYS A 96 -0.45 22.21 -7.76
N ALA A 97 -1.30 21.20 -7.96
CA ALA A 97 -2.74 21.33 -7.91
C ALA A 97 -3.33 21.04 -6.52
N THR A 98 -2.62 20.30 -5.64
CA THR A 98 -3.12 19.84 -4.34
C THR A 98 -2.33 20.43 -3.19
N THR A 99 -2.94 20.38 -1.99
CA THR A 99 -2.31 20.80 -0.72
C THR A 99 -1.91 19.62 0.17
N ILE A 100 -2.34 18.41 -0.17
CA ILE A 100 -2.05 17.19 0.56
C ILE A 100 -0.79 16.49 0.03
N PRO A 101 -0.13 15.67 0.85
CA PRO A 101 1.01 14.88 0.39
C PRO A 101 0.67 13.98 -0.79
N ILE A 102 1.55 13.98 -1.79
CA ILE A 102 1.53 13.11 -2.97
C ILE A 102 2.67 12.11 -2.85
N ILE A 103 2.32 10.83 -2.77
CA ILE A 103 3.25 9.73 -2.60
C ILE A 103 3.42 9.04 -3.96
N GLY A 104 4.64 9.06 -4.50
CA GLY A 104 4.96 8.28 -5.70
C GLY A 104 4.89 6.79 -5.39
N SER A 105 4.62 5.95 -6.40
CA SER A 105 4.58 4.50 -6.21
C SER A 105 5.24 3.78 -7.37
N ILE A 106 6.09 2.80 -7.06
CA ILE A 106 6.80 1.99 -8.05
C ILE A 106 6.69 0.51 -7.74
N ASN A 107 6.71 -0.29 -8.80
CA ASN A 107 6.84 -1.73 -8.76
C ASN A 107 7.83 -2.12 -9.86
N CYS A 108 9.04 -2.51 -9.51
CA CYS A 108 10.10 -2.90 -10.44
C CYS A 108 10.54 -4.33 -10.20
N VAL A 109 11.16 -4.92 -11.22
CA VAL A 109 11.71 -6.28 -11.17
C VAL A 109 13.21 -6.23 -10.89
N SER A 110 13.94 -5.25 -11.44
CA SER A 110 15.39 -5.15 -11.31
C SER A 110 15.84 -4.14 -10.25
N ALA A 111 16.97 -4.45 -9.57
CA ALA A 111 17.48 -3.59 -8.51
C ALA A 111 17.96 -2.20 -8.99
N ASP A 112 18.51 -2.12 -10.19
CA ASP A 112 19.05 -0.87 -10.74
C ASP A 112 17.94 0.10 -11.16
N GLU A 113 16.82 -0.43 -11.65
CA GLU A 113 15.65 0.37 -12.03
C GLU A 113 14.94 1.01 -10.85
N TRP A 114 14.93 0.33 -9.68
CA TRP A 114 14.40 0.92 -8.44
C TRP A 114 15.07 2.25 -8.10
N ILE A 115 16.39 2.30 -8.26
CA ILE A 115 17.20 3.49 -7.93
C ILE A 115 16.91 4.62 -8.91
N ASP A 116 16.91 4.34 -10.21
CA ASP A 116 16.68 5.34 -11.24
C ASP A 116 15.29 5.96 -11.14
N TYR A 117 14.26 5.13 -10.96
CA TYR A 117 12.89 5.61 -10.80
C TYR A 117 12.66 6.37 -9.50
N ALA A 118 13.26 5.91 -8.38
CA ALA A 118 13.15 6.60 -7.10
C ALA A 118 13.68 8.04 -7.18
N LYS A 119 14.83 8.26 -7.81
CA LYS A 119 15.40 9.61 -8.02
C LYS A 119 14.51 10.48 -8.89
N LYS A 120 14.01 9.94 -10.00
CA LYS A 120 13.13 10.70 -10.91
C LYS A 120 11.82 11.10 -10.21
N ILE A 121 11.27 10.25 -9.34
CA ILE A 121 10.07 10.53 -8.56
C ILE A 121 10.34 11.62 -7.51
N GLU A 122 11.48 11.58 -6.84
CA GLU A 122 11.92 12.65 -5.95
C GLU A 122 12.07 13.97 -6.71
N ASP A 123 12.75 13.97 -7.86
CA ASP A 123 12.94 15.16 -8.71
C ASP A 123 11.61 15.74 -9.24
N ALA A 124 10.61 14.89 -9.46
CA ALA A 124 9.25 15.31 -9.83
C ALA A 124 8.48 15.97 -8.69
N GLY A 125 9.01 15.93 -7.45
CA GLY A 125 8.48 16.62 -6.29
C GLY A 125 7.53 15.80 -5.43
N ALA A 126 7.56 14.45 -5.50
CA ALA A 126 6.82 13.60 -4.57
C ALA A 126 7.26 13.84 -3.12
N ASP A 127 6.33 13.79 -2.16
CA ASP A 127 6.61 13.95 -0.74
C ASP A 127 7.16 12.68 -0.09
N ALA A 128 6.87 11.52 -0.66
CA ALA A 128 7.34 10.22 -0.24
C ALA A 128 7.29 9.21 -1.40
N LEU A 129 7.89 8.06 -1.19
CA LEU A 129 7.88 6.94 -2.14
C LEU A 129 7.30 5.69 -1.49
N GLU A 130 6.27 5.10 -2.08
CA GLU A 130 5.78 3.76 -1.76
C GLU A 130 6.38 2.76 -2.75
N VAL A 131 7.19 1.85 -2.24
CA VAL A 131 7.82 0.77 -3.02
C VAL A 131 6.96 -0.47 -2.87
N ASN A 132 6.31 -0.86 -3.95
CA ASN A 132 5.42 -2.02 -3.98
C ASN A 132 6.23 -3.28 -4.26
N LEU A 133 6.73 -3.92 -3.20
CA LEU A 133 7.48 -5.16 -3.26
C LEU A 133 6.54 -6.35 -3.17
N PHE A 134 6.41 -7.05 -4.28
CA PHE A 134 5.54 -8.19 -4.40
C PHE A 134 6.26 -9.37 -5.05
N ILE A 135 6.78 -10.26 -4.21
CA ILE A 135 7.37 -11.51 -4.66
C ILE A 135 6.48 -12.65 -4.18
N MET A 136 5.85 -13.36 -5.13
CA MET A 136 5.17 -14.61 -4.84
C MET A 136 6.23 -15.70 -4.64
N PRO A 137 6.29 -16.36 -3.48
CA PRO A 137 7.29 -17.41 -3.22
C PRO A 137 6.90 -18.73 -3.91
N ALA A 138 6.74 -18.69 -5.24
CA ALA A 138 6.30 -19.83 -6.06
C ALA A 138 7.47 -20.55 -6.73
N ASN A 139 8.67 -19.97 -6.76
CA ASN A 139 9.84 -20.61 -7.31
C ASN A 139 10.39 -21.65 -6.31
N VAL A 140 10.37 -22.91 -6.69
CA VAL A 140 10.78 -24.04 -5.84
C VAL A 140 12.29 -24.08 -5.57
N GLU A 141 13.09 -23.35 -6.34
CA GLU A 141 14.54 -23.24 -6.18
C GLU A 141 14.98 -22.11 -5.25
N MET A 142 14.06 -21.17 -4.94
CA MET A 142 14.34 -20.03 -4.05
C MET A 142 13.95 -20.35 -2.62
N THR A 143 14.91 -20.15 -1.72
CA THR A 143 14.66 -20.25 -0.27
C THR A 143 13.96 -18.99 0.26
N GLY A 144 13.29 -19.11 1.42
CA GLY A 144 12.72 -17.95 2.10
C GLY A 144 13.76 -16.89 2.47
N ALA A 145 14.98 -17.30 2.79
CA ALA A 145 16.08 -16.39 3.12
C ALA A 145 16.55 -15.56 1.91
N GLU A 146 16.57 -16.14 0.73
CA GLU A 146 16.88 -15.43 -0.52
C GLU A 146 15.81 -14.40 -0.85
N ILE A 147 14.52 -14.75 -0.67
CA ILE A 147 13.43 -13.82 -0.84
C ILE A 147 13.54 -12.67 0.17
N GLU A 148 13.72 -12.94 1.46
CA GLU A 148 13.92 -11.92 2.50
C GLU A 148 15.10 -11.01 2.19
N LYS A 149 16.17 -11.56 1.61
CA LYS A 149 17.36 -10.79 1.21
C LYS A 149 17.04 -9.75 0.15
N ILE A 150 16.22 -10.07 -0.85
CA ILE A 150 15.81 -9.09 -1.89
C ILE A 150 15.11 -7.87 -1.24
N TYR A 151 14.18 -8.12 -0.31
CA TYR A 151 13.51 -7.03 0.42
C TYR A 151 14.50 -6.20 1.24
N THR A 152 15.44 -6.86 1.91
CA THR A 152 16.43 -6.17 2.75
C THR A 152 17.39 -5.35 1.90
N ASP A 153 17.89 -5.89 0.79
CA ASP A 153 18.80 -5.18 -0.12
C ASP A 153 18.15 -3.89 -0.68
N ILE A 154 16.86 -3.94 -1.02
CA ILE A 154 16.10 -2.77 -1.48
C ILE A 154 15.89 -1.76 -0.34
N ALA A 155 15.52 -2.25 0.85
CA ALA A 155 15.29 -1.41 2.03
C ALA A 155 16.56 -0.69 2.51
N GLU A 156 17.74 -1.25 2.27
CA GLU A 156 19.03 -0.65 2.62
C GLU A 156 19.52 0.32 1.53
N LYS A 157 19.34 -0.04 0.25
CA LYS A 157 19.87 0.74 -0.88
C LYS A 157 19.06 2.01 -1.14
N LEU A 158 17.73 1.92 -1.24
CA LEU A 158 16.90 3.04 -1.66
C LEU A 158 17.02 4.27 -0.75
N PRO A 159 16.98 4.15 0.60
CA PRO A 159 17.14 5.31 1.47
C PRO A 159 18.51 6.00 1.40
N SER A 160 19.51 5.36 0.76
CA SER A 160 20.83 5.96 0.56
C SER A 160 20.92 6.81 -0.71
N VAL A 161 19.91 6.74 -1.60
CA VAL A 161 19.94 7.39 -2.92
C VAL A 161 18.88 8.46 -3.10
N VAL A 162 17.84 8.49 -2.27
CA VAL A 162 16.80 9.54 -2.23
C VAL A 162 16.65 10.09 -0.82
N ASN A 163 16.23 11.36 -0.70
CA ASN A 163 16.02 12.05 0.57
C ASN A 163 14.57 11.98 1.05
N ILE A 164 13.61 11.72 0.14
CA ILE A 164 12.21 11.56 0.51
C ILE A 164 12.00 10.25 1.28
N PRO A 165 11.08 10.23 2.27
CA PRO A 165 10.83 9.04 3.06
C PRO A 165 10.27 7.89 2.20
N ILE A 166 10.66 6.67 2.54
CA ILE A 166 10.27 5.45 1.82
C ILE A 166 9.39 4.58 2.69
N ALA A 167 8.26 4.13 2.13
CA ALA A 167 7.45 3.05 2.66
C ALA A 167 7.60 1.80 1.78
N LEU A 168 7.67 0.63 2.39
CA LEU A 168 7.59 -0.65 1.68
C LEU A 168 6.20 -1.24 1.82
N LYS A 169 5.51 -1.46 0.71
CA LYS A 169 4.26 -2.22 0.67
C LYS A 169 4.58 -3.66 0.30
N ILE A 170 4.19 -4.58 1.17
CA ILE A 170 4.68 -5.95 1.17
C ILE A 170 3.54 -6.98 1.17
N SER A 171 3.89 -8.23 0.89
CA SER A 171 3.01 -9.37 1.04
C SER A 171 3.07 -9.95 2.46
N SER A 172 2.21 -10.91 2.77
CA SER A 172 2.21 -11.66 4.02
C SER A 172 2.88 -13.05 3.90
N TYR A 173 3.49 -13.36 2.76
CA TYR A 173 4.02 -14.71 2.48
C TYR A 173 5.45 -14.91 3.00
N PHE A 174 5.58 -14.88 4.32
CA PHE A 174 6.85 -15.15 5.01
C PHE A 174 6.59 -16.09 6.19
N SER A 175 7.38 -17.14 6.36
CA SER A 175 7.25 -18.08 7.48
C SER A 175 7.54 -17.40 8.82
N GLY A 176 8.55 -16.54 8.88
CA GLY A 176 8.97 -15.77 10.05
C GLY A 176 8.58 -14.30 10.00
N LEU A 177 7.34 -13.97 9.54
CA LEU A 177 6.93 -12.61 9.19
C LEU A 177 7.24 -11.56 10.28
N ALA A 178 6.91 -11.83 11.57
CA ALA A 178 7.19 -10.87 12.64
C ALA A 178 8.68 -10.57 12.79
N ASN A 179 9.52 -11.59 12.81
CA ASN A 179 10.98 -11.44 12.93
C ASN A 179 11.55 -10.67 11.71
N PHE A 180 11.09 -11.04 10.53
CA PHE A 180 11.53 -10.39 9.30
C PHE A 180 11.16 -8.90 9.28
N LEU A 181 9.92 -8.52 9.61
CA LEU A 181 9.49 -7.13 9.58
C LEU A 181 10.13 -6.27 10.67
N VAL A 182 10.42 -6.85 11.83
CA VAL A 182 11.20 -6.16 12.87
C VAL A 182 12.64 -5.90 12.39
N ARG A 183 13.27 -6.84 11.71
CA ARG A 183 14.59 -6.61 11.10
C ARG A 183 14.54 -5.57 9.98
N LEU A 184 13.54 -5.65 9.11
CA LEU A 184 13.34 -4.73 8.01
C LEU A 184 13.10 -3.30 8.50
N SER A 185 12.37 -3.11 9.61
CA SER A 185 12.13 -1.79 10.20
C SER A 185 13.37 -1.11 10.77
N LYS A 186 14.47 -1.85 10.97
CA LYS A 186 15.75 -1.31 11.43
C LYS A 186 16.62 -0.75 10.30
N THR A 187 16.21 -0.92 9.07
CA THR A 187 16.79 -0.19 7.94
C THR A 187 16.29 1.27 7.95
N ASN A 188 16.75 2.08 7.02
CA ASN A 188 16.36 3.50 6.97
C ASN A 188 14.98 3.76 6.36
N ILE A 189 14.15 2.73 6.11
CA ILE A 189 12.76 2.93 5.67
C ILE A 189 11.95 3.62 6.77
N LYS A 190 10.96 4.42 6.36
CA LYS A 190 10.14 5.20 7.29
C LYS A 190 8.78 4.57 7.55
N GLY A 191 8.37 3.59 6.72
CA GLY A 191 7.09 2.92 6.93
C GLY A 191 6.97 1.58 6.22
N MET A 192 5.99 0.80 6.66
CA MET A 192 5.55 -0.42 6.00
C MET A 192 4.04 -0.38 5.80
N VAL A 193 3.59 -0.81 4.61
CA VAL A 193 2.17 -0.95 4.28
C VAL A 193 1.80 -2.43 4.29
N LEU A 194 0.89 -2.80 5.16
CA LEU A 194 0.43 -4.17 5.36
C LEU A 194 -1.03 -4.28 4.91
N PHE A 195 -1.39 -5.05 3.92
CA PHE A 195 -0.60 -5.78 2.95
C PHE A 195 -1.07 -5.48 1.53
N ASN A 196 -0.29 -5.89 0.53
CA ASN A 196 -0.79 -6.01 -0.83
C ASN A 196 -2.00 -6.94 -0.88
N LYS A 197 -2.98 -6.60 -1.72
CA LYS A 197 -4.03 -7.55 -2.06
C LYS A 197 -3.59 -8.40 -3.24
N PHE A 198 -3.58 -9.73 -3.02
CA PHE A 198 -3.36 -10.69 -4.09
C PHE A 198 -4.65 -10.98 -4.84
N TYR A 199 -4.52 -11.16 -6.14
CA TYR A 199 -5.55 -11.81 -6.91
C TYR A 199 -5.52 -13.30 -6.61
N SER A 200 -6.64 -13.84 -6.15
CA SER A 200 -6.80 -15.28 -6.04
C SER A 200 -7.34 -15.81 -7.36
N PRO A 201 -6.73 -16.84 -7.95
CA PRO A 201 -7.31 -17.50 -9.11
C PRO A 201 -8.65 -18.14 -8.69
N ALA A 202 -9.60 -18.14 -9.60
CA ALA A 202 -10.82 -18.92 -9.53
C ALA A 202 -10.92 -19.83 -10.77
N ILE A 203 -11.79 -20.80 -10.73
CA ILE A 203 -11.98 -21.74 -11.83
C ILE A 203 -13.42 -21.62 -12.30
N ASP A 204 -13.60 -21.36 -13.59
CA ASP A 204 -14.85 -21.59 -14.29
C ASP A 204 -14.92 -23.09 -14.63
N ILE A 205 -15.69 -23.83 -13.87
CA ILE A 205 -15.75 -25.30 -13.99
C ILE A 205 -16.48 -25.76 -15.26
N ASP A 206 -17.32 -24.88 -15.84
CA ASP A 206 -18.07 -25.21 -17.05
C ASP A 206 -17.19 -25.03 -18.31
N LYS A 207 -16.25 -24.12 -18.26
CA LYS A 207 -15.29 -23.85 -19.32
C LYS A 207 -13.92 -24.49 -19.09
N GLU A 208 -13.67 -25.03 -17.92
CA GLU A 208 -12.36 -25.53 -17.47
C GLU A 208 -11.23 -24.49 -17.62
N GLU A 209 -11.53 -23.22 -17.29
CA GLU A 209 -10.62 -22.10 -17.45
C GLU A 209 -10.30 -21.43 -16.10
N LEU A 210 -9.05 -20.93 -15.99
CA LEU A 210 -8.69 -20.05 -14.87
C LEU A 210 -9.29 -18.67 -15.11
N ILE A 211 -10.03 -18.20 -14.14
CA ILE A 211 -10.60 -16.85 -14.11
C ILE A 211 -10.06 -16.05 -12.91
N SER A 212 -10.13 -14.73 -12.99
CA SER A 212 -9.79 -13.87 -11.85
C SER A 212 -10.95 -13.85 -10.86
N HIS A 213 -10.65 -14.04 -9.58
CA HIS A 213 -11.60 -13.74 -8.51
C HIS A 213 -11.79 -12.22 -8.39
N SER A 214 -12.68 -11.76 -7.51
CA SER A 214 -12.93 -10.32 -7.32
C SER A 214 -11.64 -9.51 -7.13
N ILE A 215 -11.47 -8.48 -7.97
CA ILE A 215 -10.35 -7.51 -7.86
C ILE A 215 -10.48 -6.63 -6.62
N TYR A 216 -11.70 -6.43 -6.11
CA TYR A 216 -11.95 -5.62 -4.92
C TYR A 216 -11.81 -6.43 -3.64
N SER A 217 -11.22 -5.84 -2.60
CA SER A 217 -11.21 -6.43 -1.28
C SER A 217 -12.60 -6.38 -0.66
N LYS A 218 -12.88 -7.36 0.19
CA LYS A 218 -14.04 -7.36 1.09
C LYS A 218 -13.62 -6.86 2.48
N ALA A 219 -14.56 -6.38 3.28
CA ALA A 219 -14.27 -5.97 4.66
C ALA A 219 -13.68 -7.10 5.51
N SER A 220 -14.03 -8.37 5.21
CA SER A 220 -13.44 -9.54 5.86
C SER A 220 -11.94 -9.69 5.66
N ASP A 221 -11.40 -9.15 4.58
CA ASP A 221 -9.97 -9.26 4.25
C ASP A 221 -9.11 -8.43 5.22
N ASN A 222 -9.71 -7.45 5.91
CA ASN A 222 -9.03 -6.64 6.93
C ASN A 222 -8.53 -7.45 8.14
N GLY A 223 -9.09 -8.63 8.41
CA GLY A 223 -8.72 -9.43 9.56
C GLY A 223 -7.24 -9.82 9.62
N LEU A 224 -6.62 -10.09 8.49
CA LEU A 224 -5.17 -10.37 8.39
C LEU A 224 -4.36 -9.12 8.73
N THR A 225 -4.67 -8.01 8.08
CA THR A 225 -4.00 -6.72 8.30
C THR A 225 -4.10 -6.27 9.75
N LEU A 226 -5.31 -6.27 10.31
CA LEU A 226 -5.59 -5.90 11.70
C LEU A 226 -4.72 -6.70 12.69
N ARG A 227 -4.63 -8.02 12.47
CA ARG A 227 -3.81 -8.90 13.31
C ARG A 227 -2.34 -8.50 13.27
N TRP A 228 -1.79 -8.32 12.08
CA TRP A 228 -0.37 -8.06 11.92
C TRP A 228 0.04 -6.65 12.32
N VAL A 229 -0.79 -5.64 12.06
CA VAL A 229 -0.58 -4.31 12.64
C VAL A 229 -0.56 -4.38 14.16
N GLY A 230 -1.52 -5.11 14.77
CA GLY A 230 -1.56 -5.26 16.23
C GLY A 230 -0.37 -6.01 16.82
N ILE A 231 0.17 -7.02 16.13
CA ILE A 231 1.37 -7.76 16.57
C ILE A 231 2.62 -6.89 16.47
N LEU A 232 2.76 -6.09 15.41
CA LEU A 232 3.98 -5.35 15.10
C LEU A 232 4.03 -3.98 15.75
N SER A 233 2.90 -3.39 16.08
CA SER A 233 2.82 -2.10 16.76
C SER A 233 3.61 -2.11 18.07
N GLY A 234 4.52 -1.14 18.21
CA GLY A 234 5.43 -1.04 19.35
C GLY A 234 6.64 -2.00 19.30
N LYS A 235 6.81 -2.76 18.20
CA LYS A 235 7.98 -3.64 17.99
C LYS A 235 8.83 -3.23 16.79
N VAL A 236 8.24 -2.54 15.83
CA VAL A 236 8.93 -2.00 14.65
C VAL A 236 9.37 -0.56 14.89
N GLU A 237 10.45 -0.15 14.22
CA GLU A 237 11.06 1.18 14.34
C GLU A 237 10.59 2.16 13.24
N CYS A 238 9.57 1.79 12.48
CA CYS A 238 8.97 2.60 11.42
C CYS A 238 7.45 2.63 11.54
N ASP A 239 6.81 3.54 10.81
CA ASP A 239 5.35 3.67 10.79
C ASP A 239 4.67 2.48 10.14
N LEU A 240 3.44 2.17 10.57
CA LEU A 240 2.61 1.13 9.98
C LEU A 240 1.38 1.75 9.31
N ALA A 241 1.16 1.44 8.04
CA ALA A 241 -0.10 1.71 7.36
C ALA A 241 -0.86 0.41 7.11
N ALA A 242 -2.15 0.41 7.43
CA ALA A 242 -3.03 -0.71 7.14
C ALA A 242 -3.60 -0.60 5.73
N SER A 243 -3.57 -1.68 4.96
CA SER A 243 -4.15 -1.74 3.62
C SER A 243 -4.95 -3.04 3.46
N THR A 244 -5.89 -3.06 2.52
CA THR A 244 -6.77 -4.19 2.21
C THR A 244 -7.91 -4.38 3.22
N GLY A 245 -9.14 -4.35 2.72
CA GLY A 245 -10.35 -4.56 3.51
C GLY A 245 -10.80 -3.35 4.33
N ILE A 246 -10.32 -2.16 4.05
CA ILE A 246 -10.73 -0.90 4.70
C ILE A 246 -11.90 -0.29 3.94
N HIS A 247 -13.13 -0.45 4.48
CA HIS A 247 -14.36 -0.03 3.82
C HIS A 247 -15.13 1.06 4.58
N THR A 248 -15.06 1.05 5.90
CA THR A 248 -15.89 1.89 6.76
C THR A 248 -15.08 2.56 7.87
N ALA A 249 -15.70 3.51 8.59
CA ALA A 249 -15.11 4.12 9.78
C ALA A 249 -14.70 3.06 10.83
N LYS A 250 -15.49 1.99 10.97
CA LYS A 250 -15.18 0.89 11.90
C LYS A 250 -13.84 0.23 11.56
N ASP A 251 -13.55 0.01 10.28
CA ASP A 251 -12.30 -0.61 9.86
C ASP A 251 -11.12 0.32 10.12
N VAL A 252 -11.29 1.63 9.86
CA VAL A 252 -10.29 2.66 10.17
C VAL A 252 -10.01 2.71 11.67
N ILE A 253 -11.04 2.85 12.50
CA ILE A 253 -10.93 2.90 13.95
C ILE A 253 -10.24 1.65 14.50
N SER A 254 -10.61 0.47 14.00
CA SER A 254 -10.03 -0.79 14.44
C SER A 254 -8.52 -0.85 14.15
N ASN A 255 -8.08 -0.41 12.97
CA ASN A 255 -6.66 -0.40 12.62
C ASN A 255 -5.88 0.65 13.42
N LEU A 256 -6.45 1.82 13.69
CA LEU A 256 -5.83 2.81 14.57
C LEU A 256 -5.72 2.30 16.02
N LEU A 257 -6.75 1.66 16.54
CA LEU A 257 -6.75 1.05 17.87
C LEU A 257 -5.65 -0.01 18.05
N VAL A 258 -5.34 -0.78 17.02
CA VAL A 258 -4.24 -1.76 17.08
C VAL A 258 -2.88 -1.16 16.74
N GLY A 259 -2.81 0.11 16.31
CA GLY A 259 -1.56 0.88 16.22
C GLY A 259 -1.12 1.31 14.83
N ALA A 260 -1.99 1.27 13.83
CA ALA A 260 -1.68 1.86 12.53
C ALA A 260 -1.51 3.39 12.64
N ASN A 261 -0.55 3.94 11.92
CA ASN A 261 -0.36 5.39 11.78
C ASN A 261 -1.34 5.97 10.74
N ALA A 262 -1.61 5.20 9.69
CA ALA A 262 -2.51 5.55 8.61
C ALA A 262 -3.21 4.30 8.05
N VAL A 263 -4.23 4.51 7.21
CA VAL A 263 -4.94 3.45 6.52
C VAL A 263 -5.09 3.77 5.04
N GLN A 264 -4.95 2.77 4.18
CA GLN A 264 -5.15 2.91 2.73
C GLN A 264 -6.53 2.40 2.31
N MET A 265 -7.33 3.28 1.73
CA MET A 265 -8.65 2.97 1.14
C MET A 265 -8.54 2.96 -0.38
N VAL A 266 -9.06 1.92 -1.02
CA VAL A 266 -9.14 1.77 -2.49
C VAL A 266 -10.47 1.16 -2.90
N SER A 267 -10.69 -0.13 -2.60
CA SER A 267 -11.87 -0.89 -3.06
C SER A 267 -13.21 -0.25 -2.66
N SER A 268 -13.28 0.30 -1.45
CA SER A 268 -14.50 0.98 -0.98
C SER A 268 -14.80 2.27 -1.77
N ILE A 269 -13.76 2.97 -2.24
CA ILE A 269 -13.93 4.16 -3.06
C ILE A 269 -14.39 3.78 -4.48
N PHE A 270 -13.84 2.70 -5.06
CA PHE A 270 -14.34 2.18 -6.34
C PHE A 270 -15.80 1.77 -6.27
N LEU A 271 -16.21 1.13 -5.18
CA LEU A 271 -17.57 0.61 -5.01
C LEU A 271 -18.61 1.69 -4.66
N HIS A 272 -18.20 2.77 -3.98
CA HIS A 272 -19.15 3.74 -3.40
C HIS A 272 -18.84 5.20 -3.75
N GLY A 273 -17.84 5.44 -4.59
CA GLY A 273 -17.38 6.78 -4.97
C GLY A 273 -16.57 7.48 -3.90
N GLU A 274 -16.04 8.65 -4.23
CA GLU A 274 -15.15 9.44 -3.37
C GLU A 274 -15.83 9.88 -2.06
N SER A 275 -17.16 10.01 -2.07
CA SER A 275 -17.96 10.36 -0.87
C SER A 275 -17.77 9.36 0.28
N GLN A 276 -17.26 8.15 -0.01
CA GLN A 276 -16.94 7.17 1.02
C GLN A 276 -15.86 7.67 1.98
N ILE A 277 -14.92 8.47 1.50
CA ILE A 277 -13.89 9.12 2.35
C ILE A 277 -14.58 10.04 3.36
N THR A 278 -15.46 10.93 2.88
CA THR A 278 -16.19 11.87 3.74
C THR A 278 -17.04 11.16 4.78
N LYS A 279 -17.76 10.09 4.39
CA LYS A 279 -18.58 9.28 5.31
C LYS A 279 -17.72 8.60 6.36
N THR A 280 -16.57 8.08 5.96
CA THR A 280 -15.63 7.41 6.87
C THR A 280 -15.04 8.39 7.88
N LEU A 281 -14.65 9.59 7.44
CA LEU A 281 -14.17 10.64 8.34
C LEU A 281 -15.25 11.12 9.32
N ALA A 282 -16.49 11.27 8.86
CA ALA A 282 -17.61 11.63 9.73
C ALA A 282 -17.82 10.59 10.83
N GLY A 283 -17.83 9.29 10.47
CA GLY A 283 -17.98 8.22 11.45
C GLY A 283 -16.80 8.10 12.42
N LEU A 284 -15.57 8.39 11.96
CA LEU A 284 -14.40 8.45 12.86
C LEU A 284 -14.55 9.60 13.88
N ASN A 285 -14.94 10.81 13.43
CA ASN A 285 -15.18 11.94 14.32
C ASN A 285 -16.28 11.66 15.34
N GLU A 286 -17.42 11.12 14.90
CA GLU A 286 -18.54 10.76 15.76
C GLU A 286 -18.10 9.78 16.87
N TRP A 287 -17.39 8.72 16.49
CA TRP A 287 -16.87 7.75 17.44
C TRP A 287 -15.85 8.36 18.41
N MET A 288 -14.98 9.27 17.98
CA MET A 288 -14.03 9.94 18.84
C MET A 288 -14.74 10.89 19.83
N ASP A 289 -15.75 11.63 19.37
CA ASP A 289 -16.56 12.51 20.21
C ASP A 289 -17.32 11.68 21.27
N ASP A 290 -17.95 10.56 20.91
CA ASP A 290 -18.62 9.63 21.83
C ASP A 290 -17.68 9.04 22.89
N LYS A 291 -16.43 8.78 22.52
CA LYS A 291 -15.39 8.28 23.44
C LYS A 291 -14.63 9.39 24.17
N SER A 292 -14.95 10.67 23.90
CA SER A 292 -14.27 11.84 24.43
C SER A 292 -12.76 11.90 24.11
N TYR A 293 -12.35 11.30 22.99
CA TYR A 293 -11.00 11.43 22.45
C TYR A 293 -10.84 12.75 21.70
N LYS A 294 -9.75 13.45 21.94
CA LYS A 294 -9.46 14.75 21.32
C LYS A 294 -8.55 14.60 20.10
N THR A 295 -7.67 13.61 20.12
CA THR A 295 -6.69 13.32 19.08
C THR A 295 -6.65 11.84 18.79
N ILE A 296 -6.10 11.45 17.61
CA ILE A 296 -5.87 10.05 17.26
C ILE A 296 -4.87 9.41 18.24
N ASP A 297 -3.90 10.17 18.72
CA ASP A 297 -2.88 9.66 19.64
C ASP A 297 -3.47 9.26 21.00
N ASP A 298 -4.65 9.79 21.40
CA ASP A 298 -5.33 9.39 22.61
C ASP A 298 -5.74 7.91 22.64
N PHE A 299 -5.90 7.29 21.48
CA PHE A 299 -6.38 5.90 21.39
C PHE A 299 -5.54 4.99 20.48
N ARG A 300 -4.64 5.55 19.65
CA ARG A 300 -3.80 4.73 18.76
C ARG A 300 -2.99 3.71 19.58
N GLY A 301 -3.03 2.45 19.13
CA GLY A 301 -2.28 1.36 19.75
C GLY A 301 -2.81 0.87 21.11
N LYS A 302 -3.92 1.39 21.63
CA LYS A 302 -4.52 0.91 22.90
C LYS A 302 -4.83 -0.57 22.89
N LEU A 303 -5.10 -1.13 21.73
CA LEU A 303 -5.41 -2.56 21.54
C LEU A 303 -4.29 -3.32 20.82
N SER A 304 -3.08 -2.77 20.72
CA SER A 304 -1.92 -3.49 20.20
C SER A 304 -1.54 -4.66 21.11
N GLN A 305 -0.84 -5.64 20.58
CA GLN A 305 -0.39 -6.80 21.36
C GLN A 305 0.43 -6.39 22.59
N THR A 306 1.30 -5.40 22.44
CA THR A 306 2.15 -4.87 23.51
C THR A 306 1.35 -4.16 24.60
N SER A 307 0.17 -3.62 24.28
CA SER A 307 -0.72 -2.91 25.22
C SER A 307 -1.73 -3.83 25.91
N GLN A 308 -1.87 -5.07 25.47
CA GLN A 308 -2.89 -5.99 26.01
C GLN A 308 -2.36 -6.82 27.18
N LYS A 309 -3.21 -7.02 28.18
CA LYS A 309 -2.94 -7.97 29.30
C LYS A 309 -2.82 -9.40 28.84
N ASN A 310 -3.47 -9.77 27.74
CA ASN A 310 -3.42 -11.11 27.14
C ASN A 310 -2.95 -11.02 25.68
N PRO A 311 -1.65 -11.00 25.42
CA PRO A 311 -1.09 -10.93 24.07
C PRO A 311 -1.44 -12.13 23.18
N MET A 312 -1.77 -13.27 23.78
CA MET A 312 -2.14 -14.50 23.05
C MET A 312 -3.41 -14.36 22.18
N MET A 313 -4.20 -13.31 22.39
CA MET A 313 -5.38 -13.05 21.54
C MET A 313 -5.01 -12.80 20.06
N PHE A 314 -3.81 -12.29 19.80
CA PHE A 314 -3.31 -12.09 18.44
C PHE A 314 -2.67 -13.34 17.84
N GLU A 315 -2.09 -14.22 18.67
CA GLU A 315 -1.28 -15.36 18.23
C GLU A 315 -2.11 -16.63 18.10
N ARG A 316 -3.01 -16.86 19.04
CA ARG A 316 -3.82 -18.06 19.09
C ARG A 316 -5.28 -17.73 18.82
N ALA A 317 -5.79 -18.18 17.67
CA ALA A 317 -7.24 -18.21 17.46
C ALA A 317 -7.84 -19.07 18.60
N GLN A 318 -8.61 -18.44 19.48
CA GLN A 318 -9.24 -19.16 20.60
C GLN A 318 -10.45 -19.95 20.07
N PHE A 319 -10.17 -20.95 19.21
CA PHE A 319 -11.16 -21.85 18.66
C PHE A 319 -12.09 -22.38 19.74
N MET A 320 -11.53 -22.80 20.87
CA MET A 320 -12.29 -23.36 21.99
C MET A 320 -13.21 -22.34 22.66
N LYS A 321 -12.82 -21.07 22.75
CA LYS A 321 -13.65 -20.05 23.40
C LYS A 321 -14.85 -19.65 22.55
N TYR A 322 -14.64 -19.52 21.23
CA TYR A 322 -15.72 -19.11 20.33
C TYR A 322 -16.69 -20.25 20.00
N PHE A 323 -16.23 -21.49 20.01
CA PHE A 323 -17.13 -22.65 19.83
C PHE A 323 -17.93 -23.01 21.07
N SER A 324 -17.43 -22.77 22.29
CA SER A 324 -18.20 -22.97 23.53
C SER A 324 -19.32 -21.94 23.70
N ASP A 325 -19.19 -20.74 23.13
CA ASP A 325 -20.21 -19.69 23.19
C ASP A 325 -21.25 -19.76 22.06
N SER A 326 -20.95 -20.45 20.94
CA SER A 326 -21.90 -20.64 19.84
C SER A 326 -22.94 -21.74 20.07
N GLY A 327 -22.87 -22.43 21.21
CA GLY A 327 -23.80 -23.47 21.64
C GLY A 327 -24.78 -23.01 22.72
N LYS A 328 -24.85 -21.70 23.01
CA LYS A 328 -25.84 -21.10 23.91
C LYS A 328 -26.74 -20.13 23.08
#